data_8f2de3bdce4ea003ff20199237a80abe
#
_entry.id   8f2de3bdce4ea003ff20199237a80abe
#
_cell.length_a   1.000
_cell.length_b   1.000
_cell.length_c   1.000
_cell.angle_alpha   90.00
_cell.angle_beta   90.00
_cell.angle_gamma   90.00
#
_symmetry.space_group_name_H-M   'P 1'
#
loop_
_entity.id
_entity.type
_entity.pdbx_description
1 polymer ?
#
loop_
_entity_poly.entity_id
_entity_poly.type
_entity_poly.pdbx_seq_one_letter_code
_entity_poly.pdbx_strand_id
1 'polypeptide(L)'
;MTHPKPDTFPESFVWGCATSAYQVEGAAAEDGRGPSVWDTFSRQPGRVYMDHNGDVAVDQYHRYKDDVQLMKWLGVNAYRFSVSWSRVFPEGTGRVNERGLAYYDRLVDELLAQGIEPWLTLFHWDLPQALEDRFGGWRSRETAAAFAEYAACLAKRLSDRVTHFFTMNEFMCFTDMCYGPYASYPPAVALSARELNQARHHALLGHGLAVAAVRAHARRTPSIGFAENARICVPAIETDEQMAAARAAMRALNGHFLTAILEGKYPESYLAAEGANAPAFDDAQMRTIGAPLDFVGLNTYAPTYVRADAGSPGGFAVIPLPATHPYMDVQWL
;
A
#
# COMPACT_ATOMS: atom_id res chain seq x y z
N MET A 1 -11.19 36.23 11.73
CA MET A 1 -11.32 35.10 10.79
C MET A 1 -12.50 34.28 11.26
N THR A 2 -13.56 34.20 10.48
CA THR A 2 -14.73 33.38 10.80
C THR A 2 -14.31 31.92 10.55
N HIS A 3 -14.25 31.11 11.61
CA HIS A 3 -14.10 29.67 11.44
C HIS A 3 -15.24 29.14 10.55
N PRO A 4 -14.96 28.39 9.50
CA PRO A 4 -16.01 27.74 8.74
C PRO A 4 -16.82 26.88 9.71
N LYS A 5 -18.14 26.83 9.54
CA LYS A 5 -19.00 25.92 10.32
C LYS A 5 -18.50 24.50 10.10
N PRO A 6 -18.24 23.73 11.18
CA PRO A 6 -17.53 22.45 11.08
C PRO A 6 -18.34 21.29 10.47
N ASP A 7 -19.53 21.49 9.89
CA ASP A 7 -20.52 20.42 9.99
C ASP A 7 -21.09 19.89 8.68
N THR A 8 -20.53 20.20 7.50
CA THR A 8 -21.03 19.57 6.27
C THR A 8 -19.91 19.18 5.33
N PHE A 9 -19.75 17.88 5.14
CA PHE A 9 -18.98 17.36 4.01
C PHE A 9 -19.70 17.74 2.71
N PRO A 10 -18.96 17.97 1.60
CA PRO A 10 -19.59 18.19 0.29
C PRO A 10 -20.52 17.03 -0.09
N GLU A 11 -21.59 17.31 -0.84
CA GLU A 11 -22.49 16.26 -1.35
C GLU A 11 -21.75 15.20 -2.18
N SER A 12 -20.65 15.60 -2.83
CA SER A 12 -19.77 14.70 -3.59
C SER A 12 -18.79 13.91 -2.73
N PHE A 13 -18.81 14.05 -1.39
CA PHE A 13 -17.93 13.30 -0.51
C PHE A 13 -18.29 11.82 -0.51
N VAL A 14 -17.28 10.97 -0.74
CA VAL A 14 -17.44 9.52 -0.82
C VAL A 14 -17.15 8.88 0.53
N TRP A 15 -18.15 8.26 1.15
CA TRP A 15 -18.01 7.48 2.36
C TRP A 15 -17.76 6.02 2.00
N GLY A 16 -16.74 5.39 2.60
CA GLY A 16 -16.40 4.02 2.25
C GLY A 16 -15.82 3.21 3.39
N CYS A 17 -15.73 1.90 3.14
CA CYS A 17 -14.96 0.96 3.94
C CYS A 17 -13.72 0.51 3.17
N ALA A 18 -12.71 0.01 3.87
CA ALA A 18 -11.51 -0.54 3.27
C ALA A 18 -11.10 -1.86 3.94
N THR A 19 -10.64 -2.81 3.14
CA THR A 19 -10.08 -4.09 3.61
C THR A 19 -8.87 -4.49 2.77
N SER A 20 -8.18 -5.57 3.18
CA SER A 20 -7.17 -6.23 2.35
C SER A 20 -7.45 -7.72 2.22
N ALA A 21 -7.07 -8.29 1.07
CA ALA A 21 -7.36 -9.68 0.70
C ALA A 21 -6.93 -10.68 1.78
N TYR A 22 -5.67 -10.62 2.22
CA TYR A 22 -5.15 -11.55 3.24
C TYR A 22 -5.89 -11.44 4.59
N GLN A 23 -6.33 -10.23 4.95
CA GLN A 23 -7.01 -10.01 6.23
C GLN A 23 -8.44 -10.51 6.26
N VAL A 24 -9.13 -10.60 5.11
CA VAL A 24 -10.57 -10.88 5.10
C VAL A 24 -10.99 -12.10 4.30
N GLU A 25 -10.30 -12.44 3.20
CA GLU A 25 -10.80 -13.45 2.25
C GLU A 25 -10.89 -14.85 2.84
N GLY A 26 -9.85 -15.34 3.47
CA GLY A 26 -9.72 -16.78 3.77
C GLY A 26 -9.59 -17.61 2.49
N ALA A 27 -10.14 -18.82 2.50
CA ALA A 27 -10.09 -19.75 1.37
C ALA A 27 -8.67 -19.91 0.79
N ALA A 28 -7.68 -20.01 1.68
CA ALA A 28 -6.26 -19.90 1.35
C ALA A 28 -5.73 -20.98 0.39
N ALA A 29 -6.41 -22.13 0.33
CA ALA A 29 -6.06 -23.25 -0.53
C ALA A 29 -7.15 -23.60 -1.56
N GLU A 30 -8.17 -22.73 -1.71
CA GLU A 30 -9.30 -23.01 -2.56
C GLU A 30 -9.12 -22.46 -3.98
N ASP A 31 -9.82 -23.05 -4.92
CA ASP A 31 -9.91 -22.66 -6.32
C ASP A 31 -8.55 -22.38 -7.01
N GLY A 32 -7.51 -23.10 -6.56
CA GLY A 32 -6.18 -23.03 -7.16
C GLY A 32 -5.37 -21.79 -6.77
N ARG A 33 -5.73 -21.11 -5.67
CA ARG A 33 -4.90 -20.03 -5.10
C ARG A 33 -3.52 -20.58 -4.71
N GLY A 34 -2.45 -19.90 -5.13
CA GLY A 34 -1.09 -20.14 -4.64
C GLY A 34 -0.84 -19.48 -3.27
N PRO A 35 0.20 -19.91 -2.54
CA PRO A 35 0.58 -19.27 -1.30
C PRO A 35 1.15 -17.87 -1.54
N SER A 36 0.87 -16.94 -0.63
CA SER A 36 1.59 -15.69 -0.47
C SER A 36 2.69 -15.81 0.58
N VAL A 37 3.56 -14.82 0.66
CA VAL A 37 4.58 -14.75 1.73
C VAL A 37 3.94 -14.72 3.13
N TRP A 38 2.73 -14.17 3.27
CA TRP A 38 1.98 -14.18 4.53
C TRP A 38 1.48 -15.57 4.91
N ASP A 39 1.02 -16.38 3.93
CA ASP A 39 0.61 -17.77 4.18
C ASP A 39 1.78 -18.60 4.71
N THR A 40 2.94 -18.49 4.06
CA THR A 40 4.14 -19.23 4.46
C THR A 40 4.66 -18.79 5.83
N PHE A 41 4.67 -17.49 6.08
CA PHE A 41 5.18 -16.92 7.32
C PHE A 41 4.29 -17.24 8.53
N SER A 42 2.99 -17.02 8.42
CA SER A 42 2.06 -17.18 9.54
C SER A 42 1.88 -18.64 9.98
N ARG A 43 2.20 -19.60 9.10
CA ARG A 43 2.20 -21.04 9.43
C ARG A 43 3.47 -21.51 10.14
N GLN A 44 4.49 -20.66 10.27
CA GLN A 44 5.68 -20.98 11.06
C GLN A 44 5.39 -20.73 12.53
N PRO A 45 5.59 -21.69 13.43
CA PRO A 45 5.30 -21.54 14.85
C PRO A 45 6.00 -20.32 15.48
N GLY A 46 5.28 -19.55 16.27
CA GLY A 46 5.78 -18.38 16.98
C GLY A 46 6.05 -17.12 16.14
N ARG A 47 5.72 -17.13 14.84
CA ARG A 47 5.86 -15.95 13.99
C ARG A 47 4.75 -14.94 14.14
N VAL A 48 3.55 -15.41 14.46
CA VAL A 48 2.37 -14.56 14.66
C VAL A 48 1.80 -14.87 16.04
N TYR A 49 1.22 -13.86 16.68
CA TYR A 49 0.58 -14.03 18.00
C TYR A 49 -0.40 -15.20 17.99
N MET A 50 -0.26 -16.12 18.94
CA MET A 50 -1.06 -17.34 19.10
C MET A 50 -1.10 -18.23 17.83
N ASP A 51 -0.10 -18.13 16.97
CA ASP A 51 -0.03 -18.83 15.67
C ASP A 51 -1.25 -18.59 14.76
N HIS A 52 -1.89 -17.44 14.89
CA HIS A 52 -2.99 -17.04 14.02
C HIS A 52 -2.51 -16.92 12.57
N ASN A 53 -3.39 -17.28 11.64
CA ASN A 53 -3.12 -17.21 10.20
C ASN A 53 -4.36 -16.72 9.41
N GLY A 54 -4.19 -16.48 8.12
CA GLY A 54 -5.24 -16.02 7.23
C GLY A 54 -6.01 -17.14 6.50
N ASP A 55 -5.90 -18.41 6.93
CA ASP A 55 -6.49 -19.53 6.18
C ASP A 55 -8.01 -19.43 6.04
N VAL A 56 -8.66 -18.94 7.09
CA VAL A 56 -10.12 -18.68 7.12
C VAL A 56 -10.41 -17.18 7.21
N ALA A 57 -9.60 -16.43 7.99
CA ALA A 57 -9.81 -15.00 8.27
C ALA A 57 -11.27 -14.72 8.70
N VAL A 58 -11.98 -13.81 8.02
CA VAL A 58 -13.42 -13.59 8.23
C VAL A 58 -14.28 -14.25 7.14
N ASP A 59 -13.66 -15.10 6.32
CA ASP A 59 -14.30 -15.93 5.30
C ASP A 59 -15.07 -15.13 4.24
N GLN A 60 -14.56 -13.93 3.88
CA GLN A 60 -15.20 -13.10 2.88
C GLN A 60 -15.33 -13.80 1.52
N TYR A 61 -14.41 -14.70 1.19
CA TYR A 61 -14.47 -15.46 -0.06
C TYR A 61 -15.82 -16.14 -0.27
N HIS A 62 -16.40 -16.70 0.79
CA HIS A 62 -17.73 -17.33 0.76
C HIS A 62 -18.85 -16.36 1.17
N ARG A 63 -18.56 -15.40 2.03
CA ARG A 63 -19.54 -14.51 2.67
C ARG A 63 -19.60 -13.10 2.10
N TYR A 64 -18.97 -12.83 0.96
CA TYR A 64 -18.91 -11.49 0.37
C TYR A 64 -20.29 -10.83 0.21
N LYS A 65 -21.35 -11.61 -0.05
CA LYS A 65 -22.70 -11.06 -0.15
C LYS A 65 -23.21 -10.50 1.18
N ASP A 66 -22.96 -11.23 2.28
CA ASP A 66 -23.34 -10.78 3.62
C ASP A 66 -22.59 -9.50 3.98
N ASP A 67 -21.27 -9.45 3.67
CA ASP A 67 -20.43 -8.29 3.91
C ASP A 67 -20.91 -7.07 3.10
N VAL A 68 -21.28 -7.26 1.84
CA VAL A 68 -21.80 -6.18 0.99
C VAL A 68 -23.16 -5.69 1.52
N GLN A 69 -24.04 -6.57 2.03
CA GLN A 69 -25.28 -6.16 2.67
C GLN A 69 -25.01 -5.35 3.95
N LEU A 70 -24.00 -5.73 4.72
CA LEU A 70 -23.59 -4.96 5.90
C LEU A 70 -23.08 -3.56 5.52
N MET A 71 -22.28 -3.45 4.46
CA MET A 71 -21.82 -2.15 3.94
C MET A 71 -23.00 -1.27 3.49
N LYS A 72 -23.98 -1.86 2.82
CA LYS A 72 -25.22 -1.18 2.44
C LYS A 72 -25.99 -0.69 3.65
N TRP A 73 -26.11 -1.52 4.69
CA TRP A 73 -26.75 -1.14 5.95
C TRP A 73 -26.02 0.02 6.66
N LEU A 74 -24.69 0.04 6.60
CA LEU A 74 -23.87 1.15 7.11
C LEU A 74 -24.07 2.46 6.33
N GLY A 75 -24.62 2.40 5.11
CA GLY A 75 -24.86 3.56 4.27
C GLY A 75 -23.61 4.07 3.54
N VAL A 76 -22.57 3.23 3.42
CA VAL A 76 -21.38 3.59 2.62
C VAL A 76 -21.65 3.41 1.13
N ASN A 77 -21.01 4.25 0.32
CA ASN A 77 -21.18 4.27 -1.14
C ASN A 77 -19.92 3.85 -1.93
N ALA A 78 -18.83 3.51 -1.21
CA ALA A 78 -17.63 2.95 -1.82
C ALA A 78 -17.02 1.85 -0.95
N TYR A 79 -16.35 0.90 -1.61
CA TYR A 79 -15.58 -0.13 -0.95
C TYR A 79 -14.21 -0.29 -1.60
N ARG A 80 -13.15 0.00 -0.82
CA ARG A 80 -11.79 -0.27 -1.22
C ARG A 80 -11.40 -1.68 -0.76
N PHE A 81 -11.08 -2.55 -1.71
CA PHE A 81 -10.61 -3.92 -1.45
C PHE A 81 -9.31 -4.17 -2.20
N SER A 82 -8.49 -5.09 -1.73
CA SER A 82 -7.35 -5.55 -2.52
C SER A 82 -7.62 -6.89 -3.20
N VAL A 83 -6.90 -7.14 -4.27
CA VAL A 83 -6.91 -8.42 -4.98
C VAL A 83 -5.70 -9.23 -4.55
N SER A 84 -5.91 -10.47 -4.12
CA SER A 84 -4.82 -11.39 -3.81
C SER A 84 -4.09 -11.78 -5.10
N TRP A 85 -2.85 -11.32 -5.25
CA TRP A 85 -2.05 -11.60 -6.43
C TRP A 85 -1.88 -13.10 -6.65
N SER A 86 -1.59 -13.87 -5.59
CA SER A 86 -1.45 -15.32 -5.67
C SER A 86 -2.76 -16.07 -5.96
N ARG A 87 -3.93 -15.43 -5.79
CA ARG A 87 -5.21 -15.99 -6.22
C ARG A 87 -5.40 -15.88 -7.72
N VAL A 88 -4.86 -14.81 -8.33
CA VAL A 88 -4.95 -14.55 -9.78
C VAL A 88 -3.81 -15.24 -10.54
N PHE A 89 -2.59 -15.13 -10.03
CA PHE A 89 -1.40 -15.80 -10.55
C PHE A 89 -0.76 -16.64 -9.44
N PRO A 90 -1.09 -17.92 -9.30
CA PRO A 90 -0.56 -18.77 -8.24
C PRO A 90 0.97 -18.83 -8.17
N GLU A 91 1.64 -18.74 -9.34
CA GLU A 91 3.09 -18.69 -9.49
C GLU A 91 3.65 -17.24 -9.61
N GLY A 92 2.80 -16.24 -9.35
CA GLY A 92 3.14 -14.82 -9.49
C GLY A 92 3.17 -14.29 -10.93
N THR A 93 3.36 -15.16 -11.91
CA THR A 93 3.39 -14.89 -13.35
C THR A 93 2.81 -16.07 -14.15
N GLY A 94 2.67 -15.91 -15.46
CA GLY A 94 2.34 -17.00 -16.38
C GLY A 94 0.85 -17.28 -16.46
N ARG A 95 0.41 -18.48 -16.06
CA ARG A 95 -0.98 -18.88 -16.23
C ARG A 95 -1.92 -18.18 -15.24
N VAL A 96 -2.92 -17.51 -15.77
CA VAL A 96 -4.01 -16.91 -14.99
C VAL A 96 -4.90 -18.00 -14.37
N ASN A 97 -5.25 -17.85 -13.12
CA ASN A 97 -6.24 -18.65 -12.43
C ASN A 97 -7.63 -18.05 -12.63
N GLU A 98 -8.36 -18.54 -13.62
CA GLU A 98 -9.70 -18.03 -13.96
C GLU A 98 -10.72 -18.20 -12.82
N ARG A 99 -10.61 -19.22 -11.98
CA ARG A 99 -11.49 -19.39 -10.82
C ARG A 99 -11.24 -18.32 -9.76
N GLY A 100 -9.97 -17.97 -9.55
CA GLY A 100 -9.60 -16.86 -8.66
C GLY A 100 -10.11 -15.51 -9.18
N LEU A 101 -9.97 -15.23 -10.48
CA LEU A 101 -10.53 -14.02 -11.10
C LEU A 101 -12.06 -13.97 -11.01
N ALA A 102 -12.75 -15.10 -11.19
CA ALA A 102 -14.20 -15.16 -11.12
C ALA A 102 -14.75 -14.78 -9.73
N TYR A 103 -13.97 -14.94 -8.66
CA TYR A 103 -14.37 -14.42 -7.34
C TYR A 103 -14.48 -12.90 -7.36
N TYR A 104 -13.49 -12.21 -7.90
CA TYR A 104 -13.49 -10.74 -7.98
C TYR A 104 -14.56 -10.21 -8.94
N ASP A 105 -14.86 -10.92 -10.01
CA ASP A 105 -16.02 -10.58 -10.85
C ASP A 105 -17.31 -10.58 -10.03
N ARG A 106 -17.55 -11.66 -9.27
CA ARG A 106 -18.76 -11.78 -8.43
C ARG A 106 -18.82 -10.71 -7.32
N LEU A 107 -17.69 -10.40 -6.69
CA LEU A 107 -17.60 -9.33 -5.68
C LEU A 107 -17.94 -7.97 -6.28
N VAL A 108 -17.33 -7.63 -7.41
CA VAL A 108 -17.59 -6.36 -8.12
C VAL A 108 -19.04 -6.26 -8.57
N ASP A 109 -19.60 -7.33 -9.12
CA ASP A 109 -21.00 -7.34 -9.56
C ASP A 109 -21.96 -7.16 -8.38
N GLU A 110 -21.71 -7.80 -7.23
CA GLU A 110 -22.52 -7.63 -6.02
C GLU A 110 -22.44 -6.19 -5.47
N LEU A 111 -21.25 -5.60 -5.41
CA LEU A 111 -21.06 -4.22 -4.96
C LEU A 111 -21.88 -3.25 -5.82
N LEU A 112 -21.76 -3.36 -7.14
CA LEU A 112 -22.50 -2.51 -8.08
C LEU A 112 -23.99 -2.73 -8.00
N ALA A 113 -24.46 -3.96 -7.82
CA ALA A 113 -25.88 -4.27 -7.62
C ALA A 113 -26.46 -3.61 -6.36
N GLN A 114 -25.63 -3.35 -5.34
CA GLN A 114 -26.02 -2.66 -4.12
C GLN A 114 -25.75 -1.14 -4.16
N GLY A 115 -25.25 -0.60 -5.27
CA GLY A 115 -24.92 0.81 -5.43
C GLY A 115 -23.65 1.25 -4.72
N ILE A 116 -22.74 0.31 -4.45
CA ILE A 116 -21.45 0.56 -3.81
C ILE A 116 -20.35 0.55 -4.89
N GLU A 117 -19.60 1.64 -4.99
CA GLU A 117 -18.53 1.79 -5.96
C GLU A 117 -17.30 0.96 -5.58
N PRO A 118 -16.80 0.08 -6.48
CA PRO A 118 -15.61 -0.71 -6.21
C PRO A 118 -14.32 0.11 -6.45
N TRP A 119 -13.45 0.18 -5.44
CA TRP A 119 -12.13 0.78 -5.49
C TRP A 119 -11.08 -0.31 -5.28
N LEU A 120 -10.29 -0.60 -6.29
CA LEU A 120 -9.42 -1.77 -6.33
C LEU A 120 -7.99 -1.40 -5.95
N THR A 121 -7.42 -2.11 -4.97
CA THR A 121 -5.99 -2.07 -4.62
C THR A 121 -5.31 -3.29 -5.25
N LEU A 122 -4.32 -3.05 -6.13
CA LEU A 122 -3.62 -4.13 -6.82
C LEU A 122 -2.74 -4.95 -5.86
N PHE A 123 -2.05 -4.28 -4.92
CA PHE A 123 -1.13 -4.96 -4.01
C PHE A 123 -1.27 -4.45 -2.57
N HIS A 124 -1.51 -5.39 -1.65
CA HIS A 124 -1.60 -5.11 -0.22
C HIS A 124 -0.80 -6.16 0.58
N TRP A 125 0.51 -6.24 0.29
CA TRP A 125 1.58 -6.96 0.98
C TRP A 125 1.63 -8.49 0.75
N ASP A 126 0.64 -9.06 0.11
CA ASP A 126 0.49 -10.49 -0.12
C ASP A 126 1.21 -10.97 -1.40
N LEU A 127 2.53 -10.69 -1.46
CA LEU A 127 3.38 -11.13 -2.56
C LEU A 127 3.28 -12.66 -2.74
N PRO A 128 3.08 -13.18 -3.97
CA PRO A 128 3.16 -14.62 -4.21
C PRO A 128 4.48 -15.21 -3.73
N GLN A 129 4.42 -16.27 -2.94
CA GLN A 129 5.62 -16.95 -2.41
C GLN A 129 6.58 -17.36 -3.53
N ALA A 130 6.05 -17.77 -4.66
CA ALA A 130 6.85 -18.16 -5.82
C ALA A 130 7.74 -17.02 -6.37
N LEU A 131 7.33 -15.75 -6.23
CA LEU A 131 8.17 -14.61 -6.61
C LEU A 131 9.28 -14.34 -5.58
N GLU A 132 8.99 -14.55 -4.30
CA GLU A 132 10.03 -14.51 -3.27
C GLU A 132 11.06 -15.61 -3.49
N ASP A 133 10.62 -16.84 -3.71
CA ASP A 133 11.50 -18.02 -3.89
C ASP A 133 12.35 -17.90 -5.15
N ARG A 134 11.77 -17.41 -6.25
CA ARG A 134 12.44 -17.34 -7.55
C ARG A 134 13.34 -16.12 -7.70
N PHE A 135 12.88 -14.96 -7.24
CA PHE A 135 13.54 -13.69 -7.52
C PHE A 135 13.97 -12.94 -6.25
N GLY A 136 13.58 -13.41 -5.07
CA GLY A 136 13.78 -12.69 -3.83
C GLY A 136 12.83 -11.53 -3.63
N GLY A 137 11.61 -11.64 -4.17
CA GLY A 137 10.58 -10.62 -4.02
C GLY A 137 11.00 -9.26 -4.55
N TRP A 138 10.75 -8.21 -3.79
CA TRP A 138 11.08 -6.83 -4.20
C TRP A 138 12.58 -6.52 -4.28
N ARG A 139 13.44 -7.47 -3.91
CA ARG A 139 14.90 -7.36 -4.15
C ARG A 139 15.25 -7.38 -5.65
N SER A 140 14.31 -7.80 -6.50
CA SER A 140 14.53 -7.95 -7.94
C SER A 140 13.56 -7.11 -8.77
N ARG A 141 14.08 -6.53 -9.87
CA ARG A 141 13.28 -5.83 -10.88
C ARG A 141 12.30 -6.74 -11.63
N GLU A 142 12.56 -8.04 -11.65
CA GLU A 142 11.67 -9.04 -12.24
C GLU A 142 10.32 -9.08 -11.53
N THR A 143 10.30 -8.86 -10.22
CA THR A 143 9.04 -8.71 -9.46
C THR A 143 8.28 -7.46 -9.88
N ALA A 144 8.97 -6.35 -10.16
CA ALA A 144 8.33 -5.14 -10.66
C ALA A 144 7.70 -5.35 -12.05
N ALA A 145 8.37 -6.10 -12.93
CA ALA A 145 7.83 -6.48 -14.24
C ALA A 145 6.63 -7.43 -14.12
N ALA A 146 6.72 -8.44 -13.26
CA ALA A 146 5.62 -9.36 -12.97
C ALA A 146 4.39 -8.63 -12.40
N PHE A 147 4.61 -7.60 -11.58
CA PHE A 147 3.52 -6.75 -11.07
C PHE A 147 2.80 -5.99 -12.17
N ALA A 148 3.52 -5.49 -13.17
CA ALA A 148 2.92 -4.83 -14.32
C ALA A 148 2.05 -5.81 -15.16
N GLU A 149 2.49 -7.06 -15.35
CA GLU A 149 1.69 -8.09 -16.03
C GLU A 149 0.40 -8.40 -15.25
N TYR A 150 0.50 -8.52 -13.94
CA TYR A 150 -0.65 -8.69 -13.07
C TYR A 150 -1.62 -7.50 -13.12
N ALA A 151 -1.11 -6.28 -13.06
CA ALA A 151 -1.91 -5.06 -13.19
C ALA A 151 -2.64 -4.99 -14.54
N ALA A 152 -1.95 -5.35 -15.64
CA ALA A 152 -2.54 -5.44 -16.98
C ALA A 152 -3.68 -6.47 -17.06
N CYS A 153 -3.51 -7.64 -16.41
CA CYS A 153 -4.52 -8.69 -16.34
C CYS A 153 -5.80 -8.17 -15.66
N LEU A 154 -5.66 -7.54 -14.48
CA LEU A 154 -6.80 -6.99 -13.74
C LEU A 154 -7.47 -5.83 -14.48
N ALA A 155 -6.69 -4.94 -15.10
CA ALA A 155 -7.24 -3.86 -15.90
C ALA A 155 -8.09 -4.40 -17.07
N LYS A 156 -7.59 -5.38 -17.82
CA LYS A 156 -8.35 -6.04 -18.89
C LYS A 156 -9.64 -6.68 -18.41
N ARG A 157 -9.63 -7.28 -17.21
CA ARG A 157 -10.76 -8.04 -16.69
C ARG A 157 -11.83 -7.17 -16.07
N LEU A 158 -11.45 -6.21 -15.23
CA LEU A 158 -12.36 -5.53 -14.31
C LEU A 158 -12.68 -4.07 -14.69
N SER A 159 -11.90 -3.44 -15.57
CA SER A 159 -12.04 -2.00 -15.83
C SER A 159 -13.25 -1.60 -16.69
N ASP A 160 -14.07 -2.54 -17.10
CA ASP A 160 -15.42 -2.27 -17.61
C ASP A 160 -16.38 -1.82 -16.49
N ARG A 161 -16.08 -2.17 -15.24
CA ARG A 161 -16.89 -1.94 -14.02
C ARG A 161 -16.13 -1.17 -12.94
N VAL A 162 -14.82 -1.39 -12.80
CA VAL A 162 -13.94 -0.72 -11.83
C VAL A 162 -13.19 0.40 -12.53
N THR A 163 -13.27 1.61 -11.99
CA THR A 163 -12.56 2.78 -12.54
C THR A 163 -11.47 3.32 -11.60
N HIS A 164 -11.50 2.99 -10.31
CA HIS A 164 -10.53 3.46 -9.33
C HIS A 164 -9.53 2.37 -8.97
N PHE A 165 -8.23 2.64 -9.21
CA PHE A 165 -7.15 1.69 -8.98
C PHE A 165 -6.09 2.30 -8.07
N PHE A 166 -5.85 1.68 -6.92
CA PHE A 166 -4.65 1.89 -6.13
C PHE A 166 -3.59 0.88 -6.58
N THR A 167 -2.42 1.34 -6.92
CA THR A 167 -1.34 0.43 -7.31
C THR A 167 -0.85 -0.40 -6.13
N MET A 168 -0.40 0.27 -5.08
CA MET A 168 0.18 -0.35 -3.89
C MET A 168 -0.33 0.33 -2.63
N ASN A 169 -0.32 -0.43 -1.54
CA ASN A 169 -0.62 0.05 -0.20
C ASN A 169 0.65 0.06 0.66
N GLU A 170 1.05 1.25 1.14
CA GLU A 170 2.08 1.47 2.17
C GLU A 170 3.44 0.87 1.83
N PHE A 171 4.19 1.57 0.99
CA PHE A 171 5.52 1.11 0.56
C PHE A 171 6.45 0.77 1.71
N MET A 172 6.47 1.60 2.76
CA MET A 172 7.29 1.36 3.94
C MET A 172 6.98 0.00 4.59
N CYS A 173 5.71 -0.39 4.66
CA CYS A 173 5.32 -1.61 5.37
C CYS A 173 5.83 -2.87 4.67
N PHE A 174 5.71 -2.95 3.34
CA PHE A 174 6.16 -4.14 2.62
C PHE A 174 7.61 -4.08 2.11
N THR A 175 8.32 -2.97 2.38
CA THR A 175 9.77 -2.88 2.15
C THR A 175 10.52 -2.88 3.47
N ASP A 176 10.34 -1.88 4.33
CA ASP A 176 11.14 -1.71 5.54
C ASP A 176 10.81 -2.73 6.62
N MET A 177 9.53 -3.02 6.85
CA MET A 177 9.13 -4.02 7.84
C MET A 177 9.35 -5.44 7.35
N CYS A 178 9.50 -5.65 6.04
CA CYS A 178 9.75 -6.96 5.44
C CYS A 178 11.24 -7.24 5.20
N TYR A 179 12.02 -6.20 4.86
CA TYR A 179 13.42 -6.33 4.45
C TYR A 179 14.38 -5.42 5.23
N GLY A 180 13.90 -4.61 6.15
CA GLY A 180 14.76 -3.74 6.96
C GLY A 180 15.55 -4.47 8.04
N PRO A 181 16.40 -3.76 8.79
CA PRO A 181 17.28 -4.36 9.82
C PRO A 181 16.50 -5.02 10.98
N TYR A 182 15.25 -4.64 11.17
CA TYR A 182 14.34 -5.21 12.18
C TYR A 182 13.13 -5.86 11.51
N ALA A 183 13.35 -6.50 10.36
CA ALA A 183 12.29 -7.12 9.60
C ALA A 183 11.48 -8.11 10.44
N SER A 184 10.20 -7.83 10.61
CA SER A 184 9.25 -8.59 11.40
C SER A 184 8.04 -9.07 10.60
N TYR A 185 7.85 -8.53 9.39
CA TYR A 185 6.82 -8.96 8.44
C TYR A 185 7.43 -9.85 7.36
N PRO A 186 6.62 -10.76 6.75
CA PRO A 186 7.12 -11.69 5.75
C PRO A 186 7.72 -10.97 4.53
N PRO A 187 8.84 -11.46 3.98
CA PRO A 187 9.52 -12.71 4.33
C PRO A 187 10.45 -12.62 5.53
N ALA A 188 10.57 -11.46 6.20
CA ALA A 188 11.42 -11.19 7.36
C ALA A 188 12.91 -11.43 7.09
N VAL A 189 13.41 -10.88 6.01
CA VAL A 189 14.81 -10.96 5.56
C VAL A 189 15.52 -9.64 5.81
N ALA A 190 16.44 -9.58 6.75
CA ALA A 190 17.22 -8.37 7.01
C ALA A 190 18.25 -8.15 5.89
N LEU A 191 18.13 -7.04 5.17
CA LEU A 191 19.04 -6.61 4.11
C LEU A 191 20.03 -5.55 4.61
N SER A 192 21.14 -5.41 3.91
CA SER A 192 22.00 -4.24 4.05
C SER A 192 21.25 -2.96 3.61
N ALA A 193 21.69 -1.79 4.07
CA ALA A 193 21.05 -0.52 3.69
C ALA A 193 21.00 -0.32 2.17
N ARG A 194 22.05 -0.70 1.44
CA ARG A 194 22.09 -0.61 -0.02
C ARG A 194 21.05 -1.53 -0.69
N GLU A 195 20.94 -2.76 -0.24
CA GLU A 195 19.97 -3.71 -0.79
C GLU A 195 18.53 -3.30 -0.47
N LEU A 196 18.28 -2.78 0.74
CA LEU A 196 16.97 -2.25 1.13
C LEU A 196 16.57 -1.06 0.26
N ASN A 197 17.47 -0.10 0.05
CA ASN A 197 17.21 1.05 -0.80
C ASN A 197 16.93 0.62 -2.26
N GLN A 198 17.64 -0.42 -2.74
CA GLN A 198 17.36 -0.98 -4.06
C GLN A 198 16.00 -1.70 -4.11
N ALA A 199 15.60 -2.42 -3.07
CA ALA A 199 14.29 -3.04 -2.98
C ALA A 199 13.15 -2.00 -2.96
N ARG A 200 13.32 -0.90 -2.22
CA ARG A 200 12.42 0.26 -2.26
C ARG A 200 12.28 0.83 -3.68
N HIS A 201 13.41 0.98 -4.38
CA HIS A 201 13.42 1.45 -5.77
C HIS A 201 12.68 0.50 -6.72
N HIS A 202 12.85 -0.82 -6.57
CA HIS A 202 12.13 -1.79 -7.39
C HIS A 202 10.61 -1.77 -7.11
N ALA A 203 10.20 -1.56 -5.87
CA ALA A 203 8.78 -1.40 -5.52
C ALA A 203 8.20 -0.12 -6.19
N LEU A 204 8.93 1.00 -6.11
CA LEU A 204 8.55 2.25 -6.79
C LEU A 204 8.47 2.06 -8.31
N LEU A 205 9.42 1.35 -8.91
CA LEU A 205 9.40 1.03 -10.33
C LEU A 205 8.18 0.17 -10.68
N GLY A 206 7.85 -0.83 -9.85
CA GLY A 206 6.66 -1.65 -9.98
C GLY A 206 5.37 -0.81 -9.98
N HIS A 207 5.29 0.20 -9.09
CA HIS A 207 4.19 1.16 -9.08
C HIS A 207 4.05 1.86 -10.45
N GLY A 208 5.11 2.48 -10.93
CA GLY A 208 5.07 3.22 -12.20
C GLY A 208 4.74 2.34 -13.40
N LEU A 209 5.30 1.13 -13.45
CA LEU A 209 4.98 0.14 -14.48
C LEU A 209 3.50 -0.29 -14.41
N ALA A 210 2.94 -0.46 -13.22
CA ALA A 210 1.53 -0.77 -13.05
C ALA A 210 0.62 0.37 -13.49
N VAL A 211 0.97 1.64 -13.21
CA VAL A 211 0.24 2.81 -13.75
C VAL A 211 0.18 2.76 -15.27
N ALA A 212 1.32 2.54 -15.92
CA ALA A 212 1.38 2.41 -17.38
C ALA A 212 0.54 1.24 -17.89
N ALA A 213 0.63 0.08 -17.22
CA ALA A 213 -0.11 -1.13 -17.60
C ALA A 213 -1.62 -0.94 -17.46
N VAL A 214 -2.11 -0.35 -16.37
CA VAL A 214 -3.54 -0.07 -16.18
C VAL A 214 -4.02 0.89 -17.25
N ARG A 215 -3.32 1.99 -17.51
CA ARG A 215 -3.70 2.96 -18.57
C ARG A 215 -3.76 2.35 -19.96
N ALA A 216 -2.80 1.48 -20.28
CA ALA A 216 -2.72 0.83 -21.58
C ALA A 216 -3.83 -0.22 -21.83
N HIS A 217 -4.37 -0.81 -20.76
CA HIS A 217 -5.26 -1.96 -20.88
C HIS A 217 -6.67 -1.74 -20.32
N ALA A 218 -6.92 -0.63 -19.64
CA ALA A 218 -8.25 -0.30 -19.15
C ALA A 218 -9.24 -0.08 -20.28
N ARG A 219 -10.47 -0.59 -20.10
CA ARG A 219 -11.59 -0.44 -21.05
C ARG A 219 -12.34 0.89 -20.90
N ARG A 220 -12.30 1.46 -19.69
CA ARG A 220 -12.80 2.80 -19.35
C ARG A 220 -11.64 3.63 -18.83
N THR A 221 -11.74 4.94 -18.89
CA THR A 221 -10.72 5.86 -18.35
C THR A 221 -10.53 5.56 -16.85
N PRO A 222 -9.35 5.07 -16.42
CA PRO A 222 -9.10 4.78 -15.04
C PRO A 222 -8.67 6.02 -14.27
N SER A 223 -9.06 6.10 -13.00
CA SER A 223 -8.50 6.98 -11.99
C SER A 223 -7.48 6.16 -11.19
N ILE A 224 -6.21 6.54 -11.23
CA ILE A 224 -5.12 5.74 -10.67
C ILE A 224 -4.38 6.53 -9.60
N GLY A 225 -4.16 5.88 -8.47
CA GLY A 225 -3.37 6.40 -7.37
C GLY A 225 -2.65 5.30 -6.60
N PHE A 226 -2.24 5.62 -5.40
CA PHE A 226 -1.68 4.68 -4.43
C PHE A 226 -2.13 5.10 -3.04
N ALA A 227 -1.90 4.26 -2.03
CA ALA A 227 -2.09 4.65 -0.64
C ALA A 227 -0.79 4.52 0.13
N GLU A 228 -0.45 5.54 0.92
CA GLU A 228 0.76 5.54 1.75
C GLU A 228 0.43 5.78 3.21
N ASN A 229 1.19 5.13 4.08
CA ASN A 229 1.22 5.38 5.52
C ASN A 229 2.11 6.60 5.78
N ALA A 230 1.61 7.78 5.44
CA ALA A 230 2.37 9.01 5.59
C ALA A 230 2.44 9.45 7.06
N ARG A 231 3.66 9.78 7.51
CA ARG A 231 3.85 10.42 8.81
C ARG A 231 3.37 11.86 8.76
N ILE A 232 2.23 12.13 9.36
CA ILE A 232 1.66 13.49 9.43
C ILE A 232 2.36 14.25 10.54
N CYS A 233 3.34 15.08 10.16
CA CYS A 233 4.12 15.87 11.11
C CYS A 233 3.37 17.11 11.52
N VAL A 234 3.16 17.28 12.83
CA VAL A 234 2.50 18.44 13.41
C VAL A 234 3.44 19.14 14.41
N PRO A 235 3.46 20.48 14.48
CA PRO A 235 4.27 21.17 15.46
C PRO A 235 3.66 21.04 16.85
N ALA A 236 4.51 20.99 17.88
CA ALA A 236 4.04 21.00 19.27
C ALA A 236 3.39 22.35 19.65
N ILE A 237 3.80 23.44 18.99
CA ILE A 237 3.29 24.80 19.18
C ILE A 237 3.22 25.46 17.80
N GLU A 238 2.14 26.18 17.52
CA GLU A 238 1.91 26.84 16.22
C GLU A 238 2.60 28.20 16.16
N THR A 239 3.93 28.20 15.98
CA THR A 239 4.72 29.37 15.58
C THR A 239 5.27 29.18 14.19
N ASP A 240 5.66 30.24 13.48
CA ASP A 240 6.23 30.17 12.13
C ASP A 240 7.43 29.23 12.06
N GLU A 241 8.31 29.31 13.07
CA GLU A 241 9.50 28.44 13.17
C GLU A 241 9.11 26.96 13.32
N GLN A 242 8.18 26.66 14.22
CA GLN A 242 7.73 25.28 14.47
C GLN A 242 6.94 24.72 13.28
N MET A 243 6.13 25.54 12.63
CA MET A 243 5.43 25.19 11.39
C MET A 243 6.41 24.91 10.24
N ALA A 244 7.50 25.67 10.14
CA ALA A 244 8.56 25.41 9.17
C ALA A 244 9.26 24.08 9.45
N ALA A 245 9.57 23.77 10.72
CA ALA A 245 10.14 22.51 11.15
C ALA A 245 9.22 21.33 10.84
N ALA A 246 7.90 21.46 11.07
CA ALA A 246 6.92 20.41 10.75
C ALA A 246 6.87 20.14 9.24
N ARG A 247 6.90 21.18 8.39
CA ARG A 247 6.98 21.02 6.93
C ARG A 247 8.28 20.33 6.49
N ALA A 248 9.42 20.70 7.10
CA ALA A 248 10.69 20.05 6.83
C ALA A 248 10.68 18.57 7.23
N ALA A 249 10.16 18.26 8.40
CA ALA A 249 9.98 16.90 8.88
C ALA A 249 9.07 16.07 7.97
N MET A 250 7.91 16.63 7.57
CA MET A 250 6.97 15.99 6.65
C MET A 250 7.66 15.58 5.35
N ARG A 251 8.47 16.47 4.77
CA ARG A 251 9.21 16.19 3.54
C ARG A 251 10.35 15.18 3.76
N ALA A 252 11.10 15.28 4.86
CA ALA A 252 12.23 14.40 5.13
C ALA A 252 11.80 12.96 5.42
N LEU A 253 10.76 12.79 6.25
CA LEU A 253 10.31 11.46 6.72
C LEU A 253 9.52 10.67 5.68
N ASN A 254 8.89 11.35 4.71
CA ASN A 254 8.08 10.70 3.68
C ASN A 254 8.72 10.78 2.27
N GLY A 255 9.79 11.59 2.11
CA GLY A 255 10.26 12.03 0.79
C GLY A 255 10.79 10.93 -0.10
N HIS A 256 11.38 9.87 0.45
CA HIS A 256 11.96 8.79 -0.34
C HIS A 256 10.89 7.97 -1.12
N PHE A 257 9.62 7.98 -0.68
CA PHE A 257 8.50 7.41 -1.43
C PHE A 257 7.68 8.52 -2.10
N LEU A 258 7.10 9.43 -1.31
CA LEU A 258 6.16 10.42 -1.85
C LEU A 258 6.79 11.38 -2.87
N THR A 259 8.01 11.87 -2.61
CA THR A 259 8.68 12.77 -3.57
C THR A 259 9.08 12.01 -4.83
N ALA A 260 9.55 10.76 -4.69
CA ALA A 260 9.91 9.94 -5.84
C ALA A 260 8.70 9.71 -6.76
N ILE A 261 7.52 9.42 -6.19
CA ILE A 261 6.31 9.18 -6.96
C ILE A 261 5.71 10.50 -7.50
N LEU A 262 5.57 11.53 -6.67
CA LEU A 262 4.84 12.73 -7.03
C LEU A 262 5.65 13.74 -7.84
N GLU A 263 6.99 13.75 -7.67
CA GLU A 263 7.90 14.68 -8.36
C GLU A 263 8.81 13.97 -9.39
N GLY A 264 8.78 12.64 -9.46
CA GLY A 264 9.64 11.86 -10.37
C GLY A 264 11.13 11.95 -10.07
N LYS A 265 11.49 12.23 -8.80
CA LYS A 265 12.89 12.35 -8.36
C LYS A 265 13.04 12.02 -6.88
N TYR A 266 14.18 11.51 -6.51
CA TYR A 266 14.55 11.40 -5.08
C TYR A 266 14.93 12.77 -4.51
N PRO A 267 14.63 13.05 -3.22
CA PRO A 267 15.17 14.22 -2.54
C PRO A 267 16.71 14.17 -2.50
N GLU A 268 17.37 15.28 -2.80
CA GLU A 268 18.84 15.35 -2.69
C GLU A 268 19.33 15.03 -1.28
N SER A 269 18.58 15.45 -0.26
CA SER A 269 18.89 15.15 1.14
C SER A 269 18.86 13.64 1.44
N TYR A 270 17.92 12.90 0.82
CA TYR A 270 17.89 11.44 0.94
C TYR A 270 19.10 10.80 0.28
N LEU A 271 19.41 11.17 -0.96
CA LEU A 271 20.58 10.63 -1.68
C LEU A 271 21.89 10.95 -0.95
N ALA A 272 22.02 12.17 -0.41
CA ALA A 272 23.18 12.58 0.36
C ALA A 272 23.31 11.81 1.68
N ALA A 273 22.21 11.56 2.38
CA ALA A 273 22.20 10.80 3.62
C ALA A 273 22.56 9.31 3.40
N GLU A 274 22.06 8.71 2.32
CA GLU A 274 22.36 7.32 1.98
C GLU A 274 23.76 7.14 1.38
N GLY A 275 24.29 8.14 0.69
CA GLY A 275 25.63 8.11 0.10
C GLY A 275 25.87 6.88 -0.77
N ALA A 276 26.83 6.03 -0.40
CA ALA A 276 27.14 4.79 -1.12
C ALA A 276 26.01 3.74 -1.05
N ASN A 277 25.07 3.89 -0.14
CA ASN A 277 23.91 3.01 -0.01
C ASN A 277 22.70 3.48 -0.85
N ALA A 278 22.78 4.63 -1.53
CA ALA A 278 21.71 5.10 -2.40
C ALA A 278 21.36 4.05 -3.47
N PRO A 279 20.08 3.95 -3.88
CA PRO A 279 19.68 2.99 -4.91
C PRO A 279 20.34 3.35 -6.25
N ALA A 280 20.61 2.35 -7.06
CA ALA A 280 21.00 2.56 -8.45
C ALA A 280 19.73 2.75 -9.31
N PHE A 281 19.68 3.83 -10.09
CA PHE A 281 18.55 4.15 -10.96
C PHE A 281 19.01 4.97 -12.16
N ASP A 282 18.14 5.06 -13.15
CA ASP A 282 18.33 5.94 -14.32
C ASP A 282 17.10 6.87 -14.51
N ASP A 283 17.26 7.86 -15.38
CA ASP A 283 16.21 8.86 -15.64
C ASP A 283 14.93 8.23 -16.24
N ALA A 284 15.04 7.13 -16.98
CA ALA A 284 13.89 6.46 -17.56
C ALA A 284 13.04 5.79 -16.47
N GLN A 285 13.69 5.17 -15.49
CA GLN A 285 13.02 4.60 -14.33
C GLN A 285 12.34 5.70 -13.51
N MET A 286 13.01 6.83 -13.26
CA MET A 286 12.41 7.93 -12.51
C MET A 286 11.21 8.56 -13.23
N ARG A 287 11.27 8.68 -14.56
CA ARG A 287 10.09 9.10 -15.35
C ARG A 287 8.93 8.09 -15.26
N THR A 288 9.25 6.81 -15.20
CA THR A 288 8.23 5.74 -15.04
C THR A 288 7.59 5.82 -13.65
N ILE A 289 8.41 5.97 -12.59
CA ILE A 289 7.95 6.11 -11.20
C ILE A 289 7.07 7.36 -11.05
N GLY A 290 7.52 8.50 -11.59
CA GLY A 290 6.82 9.78 -11.53
C GLY A 290 5.71 9.94 -12.57
N ALA A 291 5.14 8.86 -13.10
CA ALA A 291 3.98 8.95 -13.99
C ALA A 291 2.82 9.69 -13.31
N PRO A 292 2.13 10.64 -13.99
CA PRO A 292 1.05 11.42 -13.38
C PRO A 292 -0.01 10.53 -12.74
N LEU A 293 -0.52 10.94 -11.60
CA LEU A 293 -1.56 10.23 -10.85
C LEU A 293 -2.83 11.08 -10.76
N ASP A 294 -3.95 10.43 -10.50
CA ASP A 294 -5.26 11.07 -10.41
C ASP A 294 -5.65 11.36 -8.95
N PHE A 295 -5.12 10.58 -8.00
CA PHE A 295 -5.34 10.78 -6.56
C PHE A 295 -4.21 10.21 -5.71
N VAL A 296 -4.17 10.59 -4.43
CA VAL A 296 -3.30 10.01 -3.39
C VAL A 296 -4.18 9.57 -2.22
N GLY A 297 -4.05 8.32 -1.81
CA GLY A 297 -4.62 7.79 -0.58
C GLY A 297 -3.65 7.95 0.58
N LEU A 298 -4.18 8.27 1.75
CA LEU A 298 -3.42 8.36 3.00
C LEU A 298 -4.02 7.43 4.04
N ASN A 299 -3.20 6.54 4.56
CA ASN A 299 -3.52 5.77 5.76
C ASN A 299 -2.93 6.53 6.95
N THR A 300 -3.78 7.12 7.77
CA THR A 300 -3.36 7.98 8.88
C THR A 300 -3.95 7.48 10.17
N TYR A 301 -3.09 7.23 11.14
CA TYR A 301 -3.49 6.67 12.44
C TYR A 301 -3.19 7.62 13.60
N ALA A 302 -1.98 8.22 13.61
CA ALA A 302 -1.53 9.11 14.66
C ALA A 302 -0.64 10.23 14.10
N PRO A 303 -0.62 11.42 14.72
CA PRO A 303 0.30 12.49 14.36
C PRO A 303 1.73 12.16 14.83
N THR A 304 2.73 12.65 14.11
CA THR A 304 4.12 12.71 14.54
C THR A 304 4.41 14.11 15.05
N TYR A 305 4.54 14.29 16.35
CA TYR A 305 4.85 15.60 16.93
C TYR A 305 6.32 15.94 16.72
N VAL A 306 6.57 17.18 16.27
CA VAL A 306 7.92 17.68 16.00
C VAL A 306 8.12 19.06 16.61
N ARG A 307 9.37 19.40 16.84
CA ARG A 307 9.83 20.75 17.21
C ARG A 307 10.99 21.19 16.31
N ALA A 308 11.17 22.47 16.21
CA ALA A 308 12.37 23.03 15.60
C ALA A 308 13.62 22.63 16.41
N ASP A 309 14.69 22.27 15.72
CA ASP A 309 15.97 21.91 16.33
C ASP A 309 17.12 22.31 15.39
N ALA A 310 17.73 23.46 15.67
CA ALA A 310 18.83 23.96 14.89
C ALA A 310 20.11 23.08 14.95
N GLY A 311 20.21 22.20 15.94
CA GLY A 311 21.31 21.25 16.07
C GLY A 311 21.12 19.98 15.22
N SER A 312 19.91 19.76 14.70
CA SER A 312 19.60 18.61 13.82
C SER A 312 19.88 18.97 12.34
N PRO A 313 20.47 18.05 11.56
CA PRO A 313 20.70 18.27 10.12
C PRO A 313 19.41 18.61 9.32
N GLY A 314 18.27 18.14 9.80
CA GLY A 314 16.96 18.41 9.18
C GLY A 314 16.27 19.69 9.68
N GLY A 315 16.85 20.38 10.70
CA GLY A 315 16.21 21.53 11.34
C GLY A 315 15.01 21.19 12.25
N PHE A 316 14.81 19.90 12.54
CA PHE A 316 13.71 19.43 13.40
C PHE A 316 14.12 18.23 14.26
N ALA A 317 13.40 18.02 15.34
CA ALA A 317 13.43 16.79 16.12
C ALA A 317 12.03 16.24 16.33
N VAL A 318 11.88 14.92 16.24
CA VAL A 318 10.65 14.22 16.61
C VAL A 318 10.53 14.22 18.13
N ILE A 319 9.35 14.54 18.64
CA ILE A 319 9.04 14.52 20.06
C ILE A 319 8.48 13.14 20.40
N PRO A 320 9.14 12.35 21.24
CA PRO A 320 8.59 11.08 21.70
C PRO A 320 7.35 11.33 22.57
N LEU A 321 6.32 10.51 22.37
CA LEU A 321 5.16 10.54 23.25
C LEU A 321 5.56 10.08 24.66
N PRO A 322 5.03 10.71 25.74
CA PRO A 322 5.33 10.27 27.09
C PRO A 322 4.74 8.89 27.35
N ALA A 323 5.36 8.12 28.25
CA ALA A 323 4.90 6.78 28.62
C ALA A 323 3.45 6.75 29.18
N THR A 324 2.97 7.91 29.63
CA THR A 324 1.59 8.10 30.14
C THR A 324 0.58 8.45 29.05
N HIS A 325 1.05 8.57 27.77
CA HIS A 325 0.14 8.82 26.68
C HIS A 325 -0.79 7.61 26.50
N PRO A 326 -2.11 7.80 26.38
CA PRO A 326 -3.01 6.68 26.16
C PRO A 326 -2.73 6.05 24.80
N TYR A 327 -2.53 4.74 24.81
CA TYR A 327 -2.37 3.92 23.61
C TYR A 327 -3.59 3.05 23.41
N MET A 328 -3.93 2.79 22.17
CA MET A 328 -4.75 1.62 21.85
C MET A 328 -3.91 0.35 22.04
N ASP A 329 -4.55 -0.78 22.35
CA ASP A 329 -3.86 -2.09 22.50
C ASP A 329 -3.43 -2.67 21.14
N VAL A 330 -2.82 -1.82 20.33
CA VAL A 330 -2.15 -2.16 19.06
C VAL A 330 -0.83 -1.42 19.01
N GLN A 331 0.23 -2.11 18.67
CA GLN A 331 1.61 -1.63 18.82
C GLN A 331 1.98 -0.35 18.06
N TRP A 332 1.16 0.12 17.13
CA TRP A 332 1.41 1.30 16.30
C TRP A 332 0.39 2.44 16.47
N LEU A 333 -0.55 2.33 17.41
CA LEU A 333 -1.57 3.36 17.67
C LEU A 333 -1.47 3.94 19.08
#